data_96a60fc282ffd5bab5a581d6aa5e9296
#
_entry.id   96a60fc282ffd5bab5a581d6aa5e9296
#
_cell.length_a   1.000
_cell.length_b   1.000
_cell.length_c   1.000
_cell.angle_alpha   90.00
_cell.angle_beta   90.00
_cell.angle_gamma   90.00
#
_symmetry.space_group_name_H-M   'P 1'
#
loop_
_entity.id
_entity.type
_entity.pdbx_description
1 polymer ?
#
loop_
_entity_poly.entity_id
_entity_poly.type
_entity_poly.pdbx_seq_one_letter_code
_entity_poly.pdbx_strand_id
1 'polypeptide(L)'
;MIFTPIKLDKMRNVVLGFQALQEFKKITGKSLTKIDFESEELDVESIVPAIFYAGLKHEDKELTLERTIELLDCHLGIKGAIELIPGIMNDAFGVQEEGKK
;
A
#
# COMPACT_ATOMS: atom_id res chain seq x y z
N MET A 1 -7.75 -2.78 15.16
CA MET A 1 -7.24 -2.85 13.79
C MET A 1 -6.41 -1.61 13.49
N ILE A 2 -5.21 -1.81 13.00
CA ILE A 2 -4.31 -0.70 12.71
C ILE A 2 -4.49 -0.29 11.25
N PHE A 3 -4.67 0.99 11.03
CA PHE A 3 -4.89 1.49 9.68
C PHE A 3 -4.23 2.85 9.49
N THR A 4 -4.00 3.19 8.22
CA THR A 4 -3.43 4.47 7.84
C THR A 4 -4.48 5.22 7.02
N PRO A 5 -5.02 6.33 7.52
CA PRO A 5 -6.01 7.08 6.75
C PRO A 5 -5.34 7.86 5.62
N ILE A 6 -5.97 7.84 4.46
CA ILE A 6 -5.50 8.64 3.32
C ILE A 6 -6.71 9.27 2.65
N LYS A 7 -6.48 10.37 1.98
CA LYS A 7 -7.56 11.05 1.28
C LYS A 7 -7.41 10.84 -0.22
N LEU A 8 -8.40 10.20 -0.80
CA LEU A 8 -8.49 10.01 -2.24
C LEU A 8 -9.77 10.71 -2.70
N ASP A 9 -10.70 9.96 -3.30
CA ASP A 9 -12.02 10.52 -3.62
C ASP A 9 -12.80 10.83 -2.34
N LYS A 10 -12.44 10.16 -1.28
CA LYS A 10 -12.99 10.35 0.07
C LYS A 10 -11.92 9.84 1.02
N MET A 11 -12.15 9.99 2.31
CA MET A 11 -11.24 9.40 3.28
C MET A 11 -11.34 7.89 3.20
N ARG A 12 -10.19 7.25 3.06
CA ARG A 12 -10.10 5.79 3.03
C ARG A 12 -9.04 5.34 4.00
N ASN A 13 -9.13 4.11 4.45
CA ASN A 13 -8.19 3.57 5.43
C ASN A 13 -7.43 2.40 4.82
N VAL A 14 -6.10 2.51 4.78
CA VAL A 14 -5.24 1.44 4.29
C VAL A 14 -4.94 0.50 5.44
N VAL A 15 -5.28 -0.77 5.28
CA VAL A 15 -5.02 -1.79 6.30
C VAL A 15 -4.23 -2.91 5.64
N LEU A 16 -2.99 -3.09 6.10
CA LEU A 16 -2.14 -4.16 5.58
C LEU A 16 -2.04 -5.29 6.60
N GLY A 17 -3.17 -5.99 6.78
CA GLY A 17 -3.20 -7.20 7.58
C GLY A 17 -2.89 -8.42 6.73
N PHE A 18 -3.08 -9.60 7.29
CA PHE A 18 -2.77 -10.84 6.56
C PHE A 18 -3.56 -10.98 5.28
N GLN A 19 -4.82 -10.57 5.29
CA GLN A 19 -5.62 -10.66 4.06
C GLN A 19 -5.04 -9.78 2.96
N ALA A 20 -4.59 -8.58 3.32
CA ALA A 20 -3.98 -7.68 2.35
C ALA A 20 -2.67 -8.24 1.83
N LEU A 21 -1.87 -8.85 2.72
CA LEU A 21 -0.62 -9.46 2.29
C LEU A 21 -0.85 -10.59 1.29
N GLN A 22 -1.89 -11.38 1.52
CA GLN A 22 -2.22 -12.46 0.61
C GLN A 22 -2.75 -11.92 -0.72
N GLU A 23 -3.55 -10.86 -0.67
CA GLU A 23 -4.05 -10.24 -1.89
C GLU A 23 -2.90 -9.65 -2.70
N PHE A 24 -1.96 -8.99 -2.02
CA PHE A 24 -0.79 -8.44 -2.69
C PHE A 24 0.01 -9.55 -3.39
N LYS A 25 0.24 -10.66 -2.69
CA LYS A 25 0.98 -11.77 -3.28
C LYS A 25 0.23 -12.35 -4.48
N LYS A 26 -1.09 -12.39 -4.39
CA LYS A 26 -1.90 -12.94 -5.46
C LYS A 26 -1.77 -12.13 -6.75
N ILE A 27 -1.72 -10.81 -6.63
CA ILE A 27 -1.69 -9.96 -7.82
C ILE A 27 -0.28 -9.65 -8.32
N THR A 28 0.73 -9.73 -7.45
CA THR A 28 2.11 -9.42 -7.86
C THR A 28 2.99 -10.66 -7.97
N GLY A 29 2.60 -11.75 -7.31
CA GLY A 29 3.43 -12.94 -7.22
C GLY A 29 4.57 -12.81 -6.22
N LYS A 30 4.58 -11.73 -5.45
CA LYS A 30 5.67 -11.46 -4.51
C LYS A 30 5.13 -11.25 -3.10
N SER A 31 5.94 -11.61 -2.10
CA SER A 31 5.59 -11.36 -0.71
C SER A 31 5.96 -9.94 -0.34
N LEU A 32 4.99 -9.18 0.16
CA LEU A 32 5.24 -7.79 0.53
C LEU A 32 6.34 -7.67 1.58
N THR A 33 6.41 -8.64 2.50
CA THR A 33 7.42 -8.62 3.55
C THR A 33 8.84 -8.84 3.03
N LYS A 34 8.98 -9.26 1.78
CA LYS A 34 10.29 -9.51 1.17
C LYS A 34 10.66 -8.50 0.11
N ILE A 35 9.86 -7.47 -0.06
CA ILE A 35 10.14 -6.42 -1.03
C ILE A 35 11.25 -5.52 -0.49
N ASP A 36 12.24 -5.24 -1.33
CA ASP A 36 13.31 -4.31 -0.99
C ASP A 36 12.95 -2.95 -1.58
N PHE A 37 12.42 -2.08 -0.74
CA PHE A 37 11.96 -0.77 -1.20
C PHE A 37 13.10 0.19 -1.51
N GLU A 38 14.33 -0.17 -1.14
CA GLU A 38 15.48 0.67 -1.43
C GLU A 38 16.22 0.22 -2.69
N SER A 39 15.76 -0.86 -3.31
CA SER A 39 16.39 -1.36 -4.53
C SER A 39 16.11 -0.41 -5.69
N GLU A 40 17.15 -0.16 -6.50
CA GLU A 40 16.98 0.64 -7.70
C GLU A 40 16.19 -0.11 -8.78
N GLU A 41 16.03 -1.41 -8.59
CA GLU A 41 15.30 -2.23 -9.54
C GLU A 41 13.86 -2.46 -9.12
N LEU A 42 13.41 -1.77 -8.07
CA LEU A 42 12.04 -1.91 -7.59
C LEU A 42 11.06 -1.49 -8.68
N ASP A 43 10.10 -2.36 -8.95
CA ASP A 43 9.06 -2.10 -9.93
C ASP A 43 7.96 -1.25 -9.30
N VAL A 44 8.24 0.05 -9.19
CA VAL A 44 7.33 0.99 -8.53
C VAL A 44 5.96 1.00 -9.19
N GLU A 45 5.94 0.88 -10.50
CA GLU A 45 4.69 0.97 -11.26
C GLU A 45 3.71 -0.14 -10.90
N SER A 46 4.21 -1.30 -10.52
CA SER A 46 3.36 -2.42 -10.14
C SER A 46 3.20 -2.53 -8.63
N ILE A 47 4.28 -2.30 -7.90
CA ILE A 47 4.30 -2.55 -6.46
C ILE A 47 3.47 -1.51 -5.69
N VAL A 48 3.62 -0.23 -6.02
CA VAL A 48 2.94 0.81 -5.27
C VAL A 48 1.42 0.73 -5.42
N PRO A 49 0.88 0.64 -6.65
CA PRO A 49 -0.58 0.50 -6.77
C PRO A 49 -1.09 -0.78 -6.10
N ALA A 50 -0.32 -1.86 -6.14
CA ALA A 50 -0.73 -3.11 -5.52
C ALA A 50 -0.85 -2.99 -4.01
N ILE A 51 0.06 -2.23 -3.38
CA ILE A 51 -0.01 -2.01 -1.93
C ILE A 51 -1.30 -1.27 -1.57
N PHE A 52 -1.61 -0.20 -2.30
CA PHE A 52 -2.81 0.57 -2.02
C PHE A 52 -4.07 -0.27 -2.29
N TYR A 53 -4.09 -0.98 -3.40
CA TYR A 53 -5.23 -1.83 -3.73
C TYR A 53 -5.47 -2.87 -2.63
N ALA A 54 -4.42 -3.57 -2.24
CA ALA A 54 -4.53 -4.62 -1.24
C ALA A 54 -5.01 -4.05 0.10
N GLY A 55 -4.51 -2.86 0.46
CA GLY A 55 -4.83 -2.25 1.73
C GLY A 55 -6.21 -1.60 1.76
N LEU A 56 -6.76 -1.23 0.61
CA LEU A 56 -8.07 -0.56 0.55
C LEU A 56 -9.22 -1.53 0.33
N LYS A 57 -8.94 -2.72 -0.15
CA LYS A 57 -10.00 -3.63 -0.57
C LYS A 57 -10.89 -4.07 0.60
N HIS A 58 -10.41 -4.00 1.83
CA HIS A 58 -11.19 -4.42 2.98
C HIS A 58 -12.42 -3.52 3.18
N GLU A 59 -12.32 -2.26 2.78
CA GLU A 59 -13.43 -1.32 2.92
C GLU A 59 -14.32 -1.28 1.69
N ASP A 60 -13.78 -1.65 0.55
CA ASP A 60 -14.48 -1.53 -0.72
C ASP A 60 -14.21 -2.77 -1.54
N LYS A 61 -15.03 -3.78 -1.34
CA LYS A 61 -14.80 -5.08 -1.96
C LYS A 61 -15.00 -5.08 -3.46
N GLU A 62 -15.61 -4.02 -3.98
CA GLU A 62 -15.78 -3.88 -5.42
C GLU A 62 -14.65 -3.10 -6.07
N LEU A 63 -13.71 -2.62 -5.26
CA LEU A 63 -12.57 -1.89 -5.79
C LEU A 63 -11.72 -2.79 -6.67
N THR A 64 -11.30 -2.24 -7.81
CA THR A 64 -10.41 -2.95 -8.72
C THR A 64 -9.04 -2.29 -8.70
N LEU A 65 -8.05 -3.01 -9.18
CA LEU A 65 -6.70 -2.44 -9.30
C LEU A 65 -6.71 -1.25 -10.24
N GLU A 66 -7.46 -1.33 -11.33
CA GLU A 66 -7.55 -0.24 -12.29
C GLU A 66 -8.14 1.01 -11.66
N ARG A 67 -9.20 0.84 -10.86
CA ARG A 67 -9.81 1.98 -10.18
C ARG A 67 -8.86 2.56 -9.15
N THR A 68 -8.11 1.70 -8.46
CA THR A 68 -7.11 2.16 -7.50
C THR A 68 -6.07 3.05 -8.19
N ILE A 69 -5.59 2.62 -9.35
CA ILE A 69 -4.62 3.39 -10.11
C ILE A 69 -5.18 4.76 -10.48
N GLU A 70 -6.44 4.79 -10.94
CA GLU A 70 -7.09 6.06 -11.26
C GLU A 70 -7.15 6.99 -10.05
N LEU A 71 -7.51 6.44 -8.90
CA LEU A 71 -7.61 7.25 -7.69
C LEU A 71 -6.26 7.79 -7.26
N LEU A 72 -5.22 6.98 -7.37
CA LEU A 72 -3.88 7.43 -7.03
C LEU A 72 -3.42 8.53 -7.97
N ASP A 73 -3.65 8.36 -9.27
CA ASP A 73 -3.25 9.37 -10.24
C ASP A 73 -3.99 10.69 -10.03
N CYS A 74 -5.29 10.60 -9.75
CA CYS A 74 -6.11 11.81 -9.61
C CYS A 74 -5.83 12.57 -8.33
N HIS A 75 -5.53 11.87 -7.25
CA HIS A 75 -5.53 12.50 -5.93
C HIS A 75 -4.16 12.63 -5.30
N LEU A 76 -3.22 11.76 -5.63
CA LEU A 76 -1.90 11.76 -5.00
C LEU A 76 -0.76 12.00 -5.99
N GLY A 77 -0.88 11.45 -7.19
CA GLY A 77 0.22 11.43 -8.12
C GLY A 77 1.29 10.43 -7.69
N ILE A 78 2.28 10.24 -8.55
CA ILE A 78 3.32 9.24 -8.29
C ILE A 78 4.11 9.58 -7.02
N LYS A 79 4.54 10.83 -6.92
CA LYS A 79 5.34 11.25 -5.76
C LYS A 79 4.55 11.14 -4.47
N GLY A 80 3.30 11.61 -4.49
CA GLY A 80 2.47 11.56 -3.29
C GLY A 80 2.22 10.15 -2.82
N ALA A 81 1.97 9.24 -3.76
CA ALA A 81 1.73 7.85 -3.41
C ALA A 81 2.98 7.22 -2.81
N ILE A 82 4.13 7.46 -3.43
CA ILE A 82 5.38 6.89 -2.94
C ILE A 82 5.71 7.40 -1.54
N GLU A 83 5.47 8.68 -1.29
CA GLU A 83 5.79 9.28 -0.01
C GLU A 83 4.96 8.72 1.14
N LEU A 84 3.79 8.16 0.85
CA LEU A 84 2.94 7.56 1.87
C LEU A 84 3.38 6.14 2.26
N ILE A 85 4.15 5.49 1.40
CA ILE A 85 4.50 4.08 1.62
C ILE A 85 5.22 3.84 2.96
N PRO A 86 6.26 4.63 3.33
CA PRO A 86 6.94 4.36 4.60
C PRO A 86 6.01 4.40 5.79
N GLY A 87 5.09 5.37 5.84
CA GLY A 87 4.14 5.47 6.94
C GLY A 87 3.19 4.29 6.98
N ILE A 88 2.69 3.87 5.81
CA ILE A 88 1.80 2.73 5.72
C ILE A 88 2.49 1.46 6.20
N MET A 89 3.73 1.26 5.76
CA MET A 89 4.47 0.08 6.17
C MET A 89 4.81 0.10 7.66
N ASN A 90 5.16 1.26 8.16
CA ASN A 90 5.46 1.41 9.59
C ASN A 90 4.23 1.10 10.44
N ASP A 91 3.08 1.63 10.05
CA ASP A 91 1.84 1.35 10.77
C ASP A 91 1.48 -0.13 10.74
N ALA A 92 1.67 -0.76 9.58
CA ALA A 92 1.27 -2.13 9.39
C ALA A 92 2.14 -3.11 10.14
N PHE A 93 3.46 -2.87 10.15
CA PHE A 93 4.40 -3.84 10.70
C PHE A 93 4.97 -3.43 12.05
N GLY A 94 4.57 -2.26 12.55
CA GLY A 94 5.01 -1.82 13.86
C GLY A 94 6.50 -1.61 13.98
N VAL A 95 7.17 -1.26 12.89
CA VAL A 95 8.60 -1.03 12.87
C VAL A 95 8.93 0.24 13.62
N GLN A 96 9.87 0.16 14.48
CA GLN A 96 10.23 1.34 15.19
C GLN A 96 11.65 1.63 15.19
N GLU A 97 11.04 1.42 15.13
CA GLU A 97 11.95 1.55 15.34
C GLU A 97 12.75 1.59 15.86
N GLU A 98 12.52 1.41 15.83
CA GLU A 98 13.21 1.17 16.23
C GLU A 98 13.87 1.26 16.80
N GLY A 99 13.58 1.30 16.90
CA GLY A 99 14.32 1.19 17.22
C GLY A 99 14.93 1.57 17.70
N LYS A 100 14.92 1.86 17.62
CA LYS A 100 15.66 2.05 17.86
C LYS A 100 16.24 2.28 18.54
N LYS A 101 16.30 2.52 18.57
CA LYS A 101 16.85 2.40 19.07
C LYS A 101 17.33 2.34 19.42
#